data_8c728c5f953e6742d5ed0a8cfabbece2
#
_entry.id   8c728c5f953e6742d5ed0a8cfabbece2
#
_cell.length_a   1.000
_cell.length_b   1.000
_cell.length_c   1.000
_cell.angle_alpha   90.00
_cell.angle_beta   90.00
_cell.angle_gamma   90.00
#
_symmetry.space_group_name_H-M   'P 1'
#
loop_
_entity.id
_entity.type
_entity.pdbx_description
1 polymer ?
#
loop_
_entity_poly.entity_id
_entity_poly.type
_entity_poly.pdbx_seq_one_letter_code
_entity_poly.pdbx_strand_id
1 'polypeptide(L)'
;MEAMGAGCCVVLGGDGTSRAAAKGLDETPILPVSTGTNNVYPILTEGTVAGMAAAAAAILGPSENCRIRDKRIEISINGRFADIALVDAVITADLWVGAKAIWDTGKLRRVIATRCHPASIGFSSVAGCVGVVRDTDDFGVDAVLGDTGERVLAPVAAGVLSPVRLSHIERMPLDRPLNIPLSEPCMIALDGERELRGRSGDVLTFTVTRRGPQRVKIREALEEAVARGLFRFGADPHHQKQEVF
;
A
#
# COMPACT_ATOMS: atom_id res chain seq x y z
N MET A 1 -4.69 20.05 6.10
CA MET A 1 -5.13 19.19 7.20
C MET A 1 -4.08 19.12 8.28
N GLU A 2 -2.85 18.69 7.98
CA GLU A 2 -1.76 18.61 8.96
C GLU A 2 -1.45 19.95 9.60
N ALA A 3 -1.29 21.00 8.82
CA ALA A 3 -1.10 22.39 9.30
C ALA A 3 -2.30 22.94 10.14
N MET A 4 -3.43 22.27 10.10
CA MET A 4 -4.63 22.61 10.89
C MET A 4 -4.76 21.76 12.16
N GLY A 5 -3.76 20.94 12.48
CA GLY A 5 -3.75 20.10 13.67
C GLY A 5 -4.72 18.91 13.63
N ALA A 6 -5.01 18.36 12.42
CA ALA A 6 -5.85 17.18 12.31
C ALA A 6 -5.19 15.99 13.01
N GLY A 7 -5.90 15.35 13.94
CA GLY A 7 -5.40 14.20 14.71
C GLY A 7 -5.46 12.88 13.94
N CYS A 8 -6.32 12.78 12.93
CA CYS A 8 -6.44 11.63 12.02
C CYS A 8 -7.14 12.08 10.73
N CYS A 9 -6.78 11.45 9.60
CA CYS A 9 -7.43 11.67 8.31
C CYS A 9 -8.09 10.35 7.86
N VAL A 10 -9.42 10.31 7.79
CA VAL A 10 -10.14 9.17 7.21
C VAL A 10 -10.16 9.32 5.70
N VAL A 11 -9.63 8.32 4.99
CA VAL A 11 -9.52 8.31 3.53
C VAL A 11 -10.49 7.28 2.96
N LEU A 12 -11.57 7.75 2.32
CA LEU A 12 -12.56 6.89 1.69
C LEU A 12 -12.20 6.71 0.21
N GLY A 13 -11.87 5.49 -0.20
CA GLY A 13 -11.50 5.23 -1.59
C GLY A 13 -10.71 3.95 -1.81
N GLY A 14 -9.95 3.91 -2.88
CA GLY A 14 -9.04 2.82 -3.26
C GLY A 14 -7.57 3.12 -2.95
N ASP A 15 -6.71 2.30 -3.56
CA ASP A 15 -5.25 2.40 -3.42
C ASP A 15 -4.74 3.76 -3.93
N GLY A 16 -5.19 4.21 -5.10
CA GLY A 16 -4.81 5.51 -5.67
C GLY A 16 -5.25 6.71 -4.81
N THR A 17 -6.45 6.65 -4.19
CA THR A 17 -6.91 7.70 -3.27
C THR A 17 -6.05 7.75 -2.00
N SER A 18 -5.71 6.58 -1.47
CA SER A 18 -4.82 6.47 -0.31
C SER A 18 -3.42 6.99 -0.61
N ARG A 19 -2.89 6.72 -1.82
CA ARG A 19 -1.63 7.26 -2.31
C ARG A 19 -1.66 8.78 -2.43
N ALA A 20 -2.74 9.34 -2.99
CA ALA A 20 -2.90 10.78 -3.09
C ALA A 20 -2.92 11.47 -1.71
N ALA A 21 -3.61 10.88 -0.73
CA ALA A 21 -3.60 11.36 0.64
C ALA A 21 -2.19 11.28 1.27
N ALA A 22 -1.49 10.18 1.06
CA ALA A 22 -0.14 9.96 1.59
C ALA A 22 0.90 10.95 1.05
N LYS A 23 0.69 11.55 -0.13
CA LYS A 23 1.56 12.60 -0.67
C LYS A 23 1.47 13.92 0.11
N GLY A 24 0.35 14.17 0.76
CA GLY A 24 0.08 15.43 1.47
C GLY A 24 0.11 15.32 2.99
N LEU A 25 0.38 14.13 3.55
CA LEU A 25 0.37 13.86 4.99
C LEU A 25 1.64 13.11 5.37
N ASP A 26 2.36 13.62 6.35
CA ASP A 26 3.58 12.98 6.87
C ASP A 26 3.35 12.39 8.27
N GLU A 27 2.97 13.22 9.23
CA GLU A 27 2.78 12.81 10.63
C GLU A 27 1.32 12.59 11.00
N THR A 28 0.37 13.25 10.32
CA THR A 28 -1.06 12.99 10.54
C THR A 28 -1.40 11.56 10.09
N PRO A 29 -1.87 10.69 11.00
CA PRO A 29 -2.18 9.32 10.61
C PRO A 29 -3.38 9.26 9.68
N ILE A 30 -3.34 8.33 8.73
CA ILE A 30 -4.46 8.02 7.87
C ILE A 30 -5.19 6.77 8.34
N LEU A 31 -6.51 6.75 8.16
CA LEU A 31 -7.34 5.57 8.29
C LEU A 31 -7.97 5.30 6.93
N PRO A 32 -7.35 4.43 6.11
CA PRO A 32 -7.84 4.15 4.76
C PRO A 32 -8.99 3.14 4.81
N VAL A 33 -10.17 3.57 4.34
CA VAL A 33 -11.39 2.77 4.27
C VAL A 33 -11.71 2.49 2.81
N SER A 34 -11.79 1.21 2.46
CA SER A 34 -12.09 0.78 1.11
C SER A 34 -13.54 1.02 0.76
N THR A 35 -13.78 1.63 -0.41
CA THR A 35 -15.11 1.78 -1.02
C THR A 35 -15.36 0.81 -2.16
N GLY A 36 -14.43 -0.12 -2.40
CA GLY A 36 -14.50 -1.15 -3.43
C GLY A 36 -13.93 -2.48 -2.95
N THR A 37 -14.03 -3.50 -3.79
CA THR A 37 -13.61 -4.87 -3.44
C THR A 37 -12.22 -5.26 -3.93
N ASN A 38 -11.58 -4.40 -4.76
CA ASN A 38 -10.33 -4.73 -5.47
C ASN A 38 -9.13 -3.95 -4.92
N ASN A 39 -9.22 -3.46 -3.69
CA ASN A 39 -8.17 -2.67 -3.07
C ASN A 39 -7.26 -3.54 -2.19
N VAL A 40 -5.99 -3.19 -2.13
CA VAL A 40 -4.96 -3.90 -1.35
C VAL A 40 -4.57 -3.09 -0.11
N TYR A 41 -4.52 -1.77 -0.23
CA TYR A 41 -4.07 -0.89 0.85
C TYR A 41 -5.19 -0.53 1.84
N PRO A 42 -6.36 0.05 1.41
CA PRO A 42 -7.46 0.33 2.33
C PRO A 42 -8.22 -0.96 2.66
N ILE A 43 -8.82 -1.01 3.84
CA ILE A 43 -9.59 -2.16 4.31
C ILE A 43 -11.09 -1.87 4.25
N LEU A 44 -11.89 -2.90 3.98
CA LEU A 44 -13.33 -2.84 4.17
C LEU A 44 -13.65 -2.86 5.66
N THR A 45 -14.32 -1.81 6.12
CA THR A 45 -14.80 -1.73 7.50
C THR A 45 -16.09 -0.91 7.55
N GLU A 46 -16.89 -1.13 8.58
CA GLU A 46 -18.11 -0.38 8.80
C GLU A 46 -17.77 1.06 9.26
N GLY A 47 -18.57 2.03 8.81
CA GLY A 47 -18.30 3.46 9.00
C GLY A 47 -18.26 3.92 10.45
N THR A 48 -19.12 3.36 11.31
CA THR A 48 -19.13 3.68 12.74
C THR A 48 -17.84 3.21 13.42
N VAL A 49 -17.40 1.98 13.10
CA VAL A 49 -16.14 1.41 13.61
C VAL A 49 -14.94 2.23 13.13
N ALA A 50 -14.93 2.64 11.85
CA ALA A 50 -13.89 3.52 11.31
C ALA A 50 -13.85 4.88 12.04
N GLY A 51 -15.03 5.48 12.26
CA GLY A 51 -15.15 6.75 13.00
C GLY A 51 -14.65 6.64 14.44
N MET A 52 -15.03 5.58 15.15
CA MET A 52 -14.55 5.31 16.50
C MET A 52 -13.02 5.16 16.54
N ALA A 53 -12.44 4.40 15.60
CA ALA A 53 -11.00 4.19 15.54
C ALA A 53 -10.25 5.49 15.19
N ALA A 54 -10.78 6.31 14.28
CA ALA A 54 -10.21 7.61 13.94
C ALA A 54 -10.22 8.57 15.13
N ALA A 55 -11.34 8.64 15.87
CA ALA A 55 -11.46 9.43 17.07
C ALA A 55 -10.50 8.94 18.17
N ALA A 56 -10.43 7.62 18.38
CA ALA A 56 -9.49 7.03 19.32
C ALA A 56 -8.04 7.38 18.96
N ALA A 57 -7.64 7.21 17.69
CA ALA A 57 -6.29 7.53 17.24
C ALA A 57 -5.95 9.02 17.40
N ALA A 58 -6.92 9.92 17.20
CA ALA A 58 -6.75 11.35 17.40
C ALA A 58 -6.57 11.72 18.88
N ILE A 59 -7.36 11.10 19.78
CA ILE A 59 -7.33 11.36 21.22
C ILE A 59 -6.09 10.74 21.88
N LEU A 60 -5.75 9.51 21.49
CA LEU A 60 -4.60 8.77 22.03
C LEU A 60 -3.26 9.38 21.64
N GLY A 61 -3.23 10.13 20.53
CA GLY A 61 -2.00 10.72 20.01
C GLY A 61 -1.05 9.67 19.40
N PRO A 62 0.25 9.98 19.29
CA PRO A 62 1.25 9.06 18.76
C PRO A 62 1.43 7.85 19.69
N SER A 63 0.94 6.68 19.24
CA SER A 63 1.11 5.40 19.92
C SER A 63 1.52 4.35 18.91
N GLU A 64 2.65 3.70 19.13
CA GLU A 64 3.16 2.62 18.25
C GLU A 64 2.22 1.40 18.25
N ASN A 65 1.45 1.22 19.32
CA ASN A 65 0.45 0.16 19.37
C ASN A 65 -0.69 0.41 18.39
N CYS A 66 -1.14 1.66 18.26
CA CYS A 66 -2.31 2.05 17.47
C CYS A 66 -1.97 2.42 16.03
N ARG A 67 -0.70 2.59 15.68
CA ARG A 67 -0.24 3.08 14.39
C ARG A 67 0.90 2.24 13.85
N ILE A 68 1.05 2.24 12.55
CA ILE A 68 2.20 1.67 11.85
C ILE A 68 2.67 2.67 10.79
N ARG A 69 3.98 2.92 10.72
CA ARG A 69 4.58 3.62 9.58
C ARG A 69 4.67 2.62 8.42
N ASP A 70 3.87 2.82 7.40
CA ASP A 70 3.82 1.90 6.26
C ASP A 70 5.05 2.02 5.36
N LYS A 71 5.28 0.99 4.58
CA LYS A 71 6.23 1.03 3.48
C LYS A 71 5.64 1.84 2.33
N ARG A 72 6.52 2.44 1.52
CA ARG A 72 6.20 2.98 0.20
C ARG A 72 7.34 2.68 -0.77
N ILE A 73 7.03 2.69 -2.05
CA ILE A 73 8.03 2.71 -3.11
C ILE A 73 8.25 4.16 -3.49
N GLU A 74 9.48 4.62 -3.48
CA GLU A 74 9.88 5.90 -4.05
C GLU A 74 10.41 5.66 -5.46
N ILE A 75 9.89 6.40 -6.42
CA ILE A 75 10.23 6.28 -7.83
C ILE A 75 10.97 7.53 -8.29
N SER A 76 12.11 7.33 -8.93
CA SER A 76 12.86 8.41 -9.57
C SER A 76 13.16 8.04 -11.04
N ILE A 77 13.25 9.06 -11.88
CA ILE A 77 13.65 8.95 -13.29
C ILE A 77 14.88 9.83 -13.48
N ASN A 78 15.99 9.24 -13.90
CA ASN A 78 17.28 9.93 -14.07
C ASN A 78 17.72 10.69 -12.80
N GLY A 79 17.52 10.07 -11.62
CA GLY A 79 17.86 10.64 -10.33
C GLY A 79 16.91 11.74 -9.82
N ARG A 80 15.85 12.09 -10.57
CA ARG A 80 14.83 13.05 -10.12
C ARG A 80 13.64 12.31 -9.57
N PHE A 81 13.22 12.65 -8.36
CA PHE A 81 12.00 12.11 -7.76
C PHE A 81 10.81 12.36 -8.68
N ALA A 82 10.04 11.32 -8.94
CA ALA A 82 8.88 11.34 -9.83
C ALA A 82 7.56 11.13 -9.07
N ASP A 83 7.46 10.06 -8.26
CA ASP A 83 6.24 9.75 -7.51
C ASP A 83 6.50 8.67 -6.43
N ILE A 84 5.43 8.28 -5.74
CA ILE A 84 5.41 7.16 -4.78
C ILE A 84 4.33 6.15 -5.17
N ALA A 85 4.48 4.89 -4.66
CA ALA A 85 3.41 3.90 -4.63
C ALA A 85 3.31 3.29 -3.22
N LEU A 86 2.11 2.94 -2.78
CA LEU A 86 1.87 2.33 -1.46
C LEU A 86 1.83 0.80 -1.53
N VAL A 87 1.37 0.25 -2.64
CA VAL A 87 1.24 -1.21 -2.87
C VAL A 87 2.25 -1.69 -3.87
N ASP A 88 2.12 -1.26 -5.12
CA ASP A 88 2.96 -1.73 -6.22
C ASP A 88 3.28 -0.66 -7.26
N ALA A 89 4.41 -0.86 -7.92
CA ALA A 89 4.82 -0.15 -9.13
C ALA A 89 5.06 -1.20 -10.22
N VAL A 90 4.37 -1.07 -11.35
CA VAL A 90 4.37 -2.06 -12.43
C VAL A 90 4.93 -1.45 -13.70
N ILE A 91 5.98 -2.05 -14.26
CA ILE A 91 6.53 -1.66 -15.56
C ILE A 91 5.84 -2.48 -16.64
N THR A 92 5.27 -1.79 -17.62
CA THR A 92 4.60 -2.41 -18.76
C THR A 92 5.08 -1.81 -20.09
N ALA A 93 5.18 -2.64 -21.12
CA ALA A 93 5.43 -2.22 -22.50
C ALA A 93 4.20 -1.58 -23.18
N ASP A 94 3.03 -1.61 -22.53
CA ASP A 94 1.82 -0.97 -23.06
C ASP A 94 1.87 0.53 -22.82
N LEU A 95 2.05 1.31 -23.89
CA LEU A 95 2.25 2.76 -23.87
C LEU A 95 0.94 3.58 -23.83
N TRP A 96 -0.22 2.94 -23.80
CA TRP A 96 -1.49 3.65 -23.78
C TRP A 96 -1.80 4.22 -22.38
N VAL A 97 -2.04 5.52 -22.35
CA VAL A 97 -2.52 6.22 -21.15
C VAL A 97 -4.05 6.14 -21.11
N GLY A 98 -4.61 5.55 -20.08
CA GLY A 98 -6.06 5.49 -19.86
C GLY A 98 -6.42 4.58 -18.69
N ALA A 99 -7.57 4.85 -18.07
CA ALA A 99 -8.13 4.12 -16.93
C ALA A 99 -8.55 2.66 -17.23
N LYS A 100 -8.13 2.10 -18.37
CA LYS A 100 -8.34 0.68 -18.67
C LYS A 100 -7.31 -0.14 -17.90
N ALA A 101 -7.81 -1.05 -17.10
CA ALA A 101 -7.00 -2.07 -16.46
C ALA A 101 -6.06 -2.72 -17.49
N ILE A 102 -4.83 -3.04 -17.09
CA ILE A 102 -3.88 -3.77 -17.92
C ILE A 102 -4.43 -5.20 -18.02
N TRP A 103 -5.03 -5.55 -19.16
CA TRP A 103 -5.60 -6.87 -19.39
C TRP A 103 -4.60 -7.85 -20.04
N ASP A 104 -3.58 -7.31 -20.70
CA ASP A 104 -2.56 -8.10 -21.39
C ASP A 104 -1.35 -8.33 -20.49
N THR A 105 -1.37 -9.45 -19.77
CA THR A 105 -0.26 -9.86 -18.90
C THR A 105 1.04 -10.13 -19.69
N GLY A 106 0.97 -10.36 -20.99
CA GLY A 106 2.14 -10.54 -21.86
C GLY A 106 2.98 -9.26 -22.03
N LYS A 107 2.39 -8.09 -21.76
CA LYS A 107 3.10 -6.81 -21.81
C LYS A 107 3.73 -6.39 -20.49
N LEU A 108 3.42 -7.10 -19.39
CA LEU A 108 4.04 -6.86 -18.12
C LEU A 108 5.51 -7.26 -18.14
N ARG A 109 6.36 -6.43 -17.56
CA ARG A 109 7.81 -6.66 -17.50
C ARG A 109 8.29 -6.86 -16.06
N ARG A 110 7.77 -6.08 -15.14
CA ARG A 110 8.25 -6.11 -13.75
C ARG A 110 7.19 -5.61 -12.79
N VAL A 111 7.12 -6.21 -11.62
CA VAL A 111 6.28 -5.78 -10.50
C VAL A 111 7.17 -5.56 -9.29
N ILE A 112 7.22 -4.35 -8.79
CA ILE A 112 7.85 -4.01 -7.52
C ILE A 112 6.73 -3.79 -6.51
N ALA A 113 6.74 -4.48 -5.36
CA ALA A 113 5.67 -4.35 -4.39
C ALA A 113 6.18 -4.18 -2.95
N THR A 114 5.51 -3.35 -2.17
CA THR A 114 5.75 -3.20 -0.73
C THR A 114 5.17 -4.35 0.06
N ARG A 115 4.06 -4.91 -0.41
CA ARG A 115 3.31 -6.03 0.15
C ARG A 115 2.71 -6.86 -0.95
N CYS A 116 2.60 -8.16 -0.73
CA CYS A 116 1.96 -9.06 -1.68
C CYS A 116 1.35 -10.27 -0.96
N HIS A 117 0.21 -10.72 -1.45
CA HIS A 117 -0.52 -11.85 -0.89
C HIS A 117 -1.38 -12.51 -1.99
N PRO A 118 -1.56 -13.84 -2.01
CA PRO A 118 -2.41 -14.50 -3.01
C PRO A 118 -3.90 -14.12 -2.90
N ALA A 119 -4.34 -13.59 -1.76
CA ALA A 119 -5.70 -13.06 -1.58
C ALA A 119 -5.87 -11.62 -2.08
N SER A 120 -4.82 -10.96 -2.56
CA SER A 120 -4.91 -9.65 -3.20
C SER A 120 -5.38 -9.80 -4.65
N ILE A 121 -6.08 -8.79 -5.17
CA ILE A 121 -6.41 -8.70 -6.59
C ILE A 121 -5.51 -7.63 -7.21
N GLY A 122 -4.96 -7.91 -8.39
CA GLY A 122 -4.03 -7.02 -9.07
C GLY A 122 -2.61 -7.58 -9.16
N PHE A 123 -1.66 -6.74 -9.57
CA PHE A 123 -0.34 -7.24 -9.93
C PHE A 123 0.54 -7.62 -8.75
N SER A 124 0.31 -7.05 -7.57
CA SER A 124 0.97 -7.51 -6.34
C SER A 124 0.66 -8.98 -6.02
N SER A 125 -0.50 -9.50 -6.45
CA SER A 125 -0.85 -10.92 -6.28
C SER A 125 0.07 -11.85 -7.05
N VAL A 126 0.66 -11.42 -8.16
CA VAL A 126 1.60 -12.21 -8.96
C VAL A 126 2.79 -12.66 -8.10
N ALA A 127 3.42 -11.70 -7.40
CA ALA A 127 4.46 -12.02 -6.43
C ALA A 127 3.87 -12.77 -5.21
N GLY A 128 2.65 -12.40 -4.79
CA GLY A 128 1.93 -13.01 -3.68
C GLY A 128 1.66 -14.50 -3.83
N CYS A 129 1.48 -14.98 -5.06
CA CYS A 129 1.30 -16.40 -5.34
C CYS A 129 2.60 -17.22 -5.24
N VAL A 130 3.76 -16.57 -5.14
CA VAL A 130 5.07 -17.23 -4.89
C VAL A 130 5.50 -17.07 -3.44
N GLY A 131 5.23 -15.92 -2.83
CA GLY A 131 5.58 -15.66 -1.45
C GLY A 131 4.81 -14.50 -0.86
N VAL A 132 4.56 -14.53 0.45
CA VAL A 132 3.82 -13.48 1.14
C VAL A 132 4.78 -12.44 1.70
N VAL A 133 4.49 -11.16 1.43
CA VAL A 133 5.16 -10.02 2.07
C VAL A 133 4.11 -9.18 2.79
N ARG A 134 4.25 -9.08 4.12
CA ARG A 134 3.34 -8.34 4.99
C ARG A 134 3.72 -6.87 5.07
N ASP A 135 2.81 -6.05 5.55
CA ASP A 135 3.06 -4.64 5.86
C ASP A 135 4.12 -4.47 6.96
N THR A 136 4.23 -5.43 7.88
CA THR A 136 5.21 -5.44 8.97
C THR A 136 6.61 -5.90 8.57
N ASP A 137 6.77 -6.58 7.42
CA ASP A 137 8.07 -7.07 6.97
C ASP A 137 8.98 -5.90 6.52
N ASP A 138 10.27 -5.94 6.85
CA ASP A 138 11.26 -4.90 6.51
C ASP A 138 11.92 -5.12 5.16
N PHE A 139 11.13 -5.55 4.19
CA PHE A 139 11.51 -5.68 2.78
C PHE A 139 10.29 -5.54 1.88
N GLY A 140 10.51 -5.27 0.61
CA GLY A 140 9.57 -5.42 -0.48
C GLY A 140 9.94 -6.59 -1.37
N VAL A 141 9.34 -6.68 -2.54
CA VAL A 141 9.62 -7.71 -3.53
C VAL A 141 9.78 -7.09 -4.90
N ASP A 142 10.72 -7.64 -5.65
CA ASP A 142 10.93 -7.39 -7.08
C ASP A 142 10.65 -8.68 -7.85
N ALA A 143 9.69 -8.64 -8.75
CA ALA A 143 9.28 -9.76 -9.58
C ALA A 143 9.41 -9.40 -11.06
N VAL A 144 10.30 -10.09 -11.77
CA VAL A 144 10.54 -9.91 -13.21
C VAL A 144 9.73 -10.92 -13.99
N LEU A 145 8.92 -10.44 -14.92
CA LEU A 145 8.10 -11.25 -15.79
C LEU A 145 8.81 -11.47 -17.13
N GLY A 146 8.58 -12.63 -17.76
CA GLY A 146 9.21 -12.96 -19.04
C GLY A 146 8.64 -14.24 -19.66
N ASP A 147 9.28 -14.69 -20.74
CA ASP A 147 8.84 -15.88 -21.48
C ASP A 147 9.36 -17.19 -20.87
N THR A 148 10.31 -17.09 -19.94
CA THR A 148 10.93 -18.22 -19.22
C THR A 148 10.66 -18.14 -17.73
N GLY A 149 10.91 -19.24 -17.03
CA GLY A 149 10.77 -19.30 -15.57
C GLY A 149 9.50 -19.98 -15.09
N GLU A 150 9.16 -19.76 -13.82
CA GLU A 150 8.04 -20.42 -13.16
C GLU A 150 6.69 -19.88 -13.65
N ARG A 151 5.72 -20.78 -13.84
CA ARG A 151 4.34 -20.38 -14.18
C ARG A 151 3.52 -20.27 -12.90
N VAL A 152 2.93 -19.09 -12.71
CA VAL A 152 2.08 -18.78 -11.57
C VAL A 152 0.69 -18.43 -12.09
N LEU A 153 -0.35 -18.93 -11.44
CA LEU A 153 -1.73 -18.53 -11.70
C LEU A 153 -2.13 -17.45 -10.69
N ALA A 154 -2.31 -16.22 -11.17
CA ALA A 154 -2.54 -15.07 -10.30
C ALA A 154 -3.89 -14.37 -10.58
N PRO A 155 -4.61 -13.89 -9.55
CA PRO A 155 -5.83 -13.11 -9.70
C PRO A 155 -5.50 -11.65 -10.06
N VAL A 156 -5.22 -11.40 -11.33
CA VAL A 156 -4.78 -10.09 -11.84
C VAL A 156 -5.88 -9.05 -11.92
N ALA A 157 -7.14 -9.49 -11.97
CA ALA A 157 -8.32 -8.64 -11.90
C ALA A 157 -9.51 -9.42 -11.35
N ALA A 158 -10.58 -8.71 -10.95
CA ALA A 158 -11.79 -9.36 -10.46
C ALA A 158 -12.37 -10.34 -11.48
N GLY A 159 -12.54 -11.59 -11.08
CA GLY A 159 -13.00 -12.68 -11.95
C GLY A 159 -11.98 -13.17 -12.98
N VAL A 160 -10.74 -12.68 -12.96
CA VAL A 160 -9.70 -13.04 -13.94
C VAL A 160 -8.50 -13.67 -13.25
N LEU A 161 -8.33 -14.97 -13.49
CA LEU A 161 -7.10 -15.70 -13.17
C LEU A 161 -6.24 -15.78 -14.45
N SER A 162 -5.04 -15.26 -14.38
CA SER A 162 -4.11 -15.29 -15.51
C SER A 162 -2.87 -16.10 -15.21
N PRO A 163 -2.43 -16.98 -16.13
CA PRO A 163 -1.11 -17.58 -16.04
C PRO A 163 -0.06 -16.52 -16.39
N VAL A 164 0.86 -16.31 -15.46
CA VAL A 164 1.98 -15.38 -15.61
C VAL A 164 3.28 -16.15 -15.46
N ARG A 165 4.33 -15.79 -16.20
CA ARG A 165 5.65 -16.37 -16.03
C ARG A 165 6.57 -15.40 -15.29
N LEU A 166 7.17 -15.89 -14.21
CA LEU A 166 8.17 -15.18 -13.43
C LEU A 166 9.56 -15.73 -13.79
N SER A 167 10.36 -14.89 -14.44
CA SER A 167 11.75 -15.23 -14.75
C SER A 167 12.67 -15.06 -13.54
N HIS A 168 12.32 -14.14 -12.64
CA HIS A 168 13.07 -13.89 -11.41
C HIS A 168 12.15 -13.28 -10.36
N ILE A 169 12.41 -13.60 -9.09
CA ILE A 169 11.77 -12.95 -7.94
C ILE A 169 12.77 -12.88 -6.80
N GLU A 170 12.88 -11.69 -6.18
CA GLU A 170 13.78 -11.47 -5.06
C GLU A 170 13.23 -10.49 -4.03
N ARG A 171 13.75 -10.56 -2.82
CA ARG A 171 13.46 -9.58 -1.78
C ARG A 171 14.21 -8.28 -2.04
N MET A 172 13.51 -7.17 -1.89
CA MET A 172 14.09 -5.83 -1.90
C MET A 172 14.27 -5.33 -0.46
N PRO A 173 15.49 -5.29 0.08
CA PRO A 173 15.74 -4.68 1.37
C PRO A 173 15.34 -3.21 1.38
N LEU A 174 14.90 -2.71 2.56
CA LEU A 174 14.58 -1.29 2.70
C LEU A 174 15.79 -0.42 2.36
N ASP A 175 15.51 0.77 1.81
CA ASP A 175 16.45 1.84 1.49
C ASP A 175 17.58 1.44 0.52
N ARG A 176 17.40 0.31 -0.19
CA ARG A 176 18.31 -0.08 -1.28
C ARG A 176 17.70 0.25 -2.63
N PRO A 177 18.32 1.14 -3.42
CA PRO A 177 17.80 1.50 -4.74
C PRO A 177 17.99 0.36 -5.75
N LEU A 178 16.95 0.07 -6.50
CA LEU A 178 16.97 -0.79 -7.67
C LEU A 178 16.99 0.10 -8.91
N ASN A 179 18.07 0.07 -9.67
CA ASN A 179 18.23 0.85 -10.90
C ASN A 179 17.94 -0.01 -12.12
N ILE A 180 17.06 0.47 -12.99
CA ILE A 180 16.63 -0.22 -14.20
C ILE A 180 16.87 0.70 -15.41
N PRO A 181 17.93 0.48 -16.18
CA PRO A 181 18.14 1.20 -17.43
C PRO A 181 17.11 0.73 -18.47
N LEU A 182 16.48 1.68 -19.16
CA LEU A 182 15.48 1.41 -20.17
C LEU A 182 16.10 1.36 -21.57
N SER A 183 15.98 0.23 -22.25
CA SER A 183 16.30 0.08 -23.69
C SER A 183 15.15 0.56 -24.58
N GLU A 184 13.91 0.48 -24.08
CA GLU A 184 12.68 0.81 -24.80
C GLU A 184 11.77 1.67 -23.94
N PRO A 185 10.84 2.45 -24.56
CA PRO A 185 9.84 3.19 -23.80
C PRO A 185 8.92 2.23 -23.02
N CYS A 186 8.49 2.69 -21.82
CA CYS A 186 7.56 1.93 -21.00
C CYS A 186 6.58 2.87 -20.27
N MET A 187 5.52 2.28 -19.75
CA MET A 187 4.65 2.92 -18.75
C MET A 187 4.90 2.30 -17.38
N ILE A 188 4.80 3.13 -16.37
CA ILE A 188 4.84 2.70 -14.97
C ILE A 188 3.46 2.96 -14.37
N ALA A 189 2.77 1.90 -13.98
CA ALA A 189 1.55 1.98 -13.22
C ALA A 189 1.87 1.96 -11.72
N LEU A 190 1.20 2.83 -10.95
CA LEU A 190 1.38 2.99 -9.52
C LEU A 190 0.04 2.71 -8.84
N ASP A 191 0.00 1.69 -7.95
CA ASP A 191 -1.22 1.29 -7.23
C ASP A 191 -2.42 1.08 -8.18
N GLY A 192 -2.18 0.43 -9.33
CA GLY A 192 -3.19 0.15 -10.34
C GLY A 192 -3.50 1.29 -11.33
N GLU A 193 -2.93 2.48 -11.15
CA GLU A 193 -3.12 3.62 -12.04
C GLU A 193 -1.86 3.88 -12.89
N ARG A 194 -2.03 4.15 -14.21
CA ARG A 194 -0.91 4.45 -15.12
C ARG A 194 -0.54 5.93 -15.03
N GLU A 195 0.63 6.23 -14.49
CA GLU A 195 0.97 7.62 -14.17
C GLU A 195 2.28 8.11 -14.77
N LEU A 196 3.29 7.26 -14.90
CA LEU A 196 4.61 7.68 -15.33
C LEU A 196 4.99 7.03 -16.65
N ARG A 197 5.73 7.78 -17.48
CA ARG A 197 6.29 7.29 -18.74
C ARG A 197 7.80 7.32 -18.68
N GLY A 198 8.43 6.16 -18.90
CA GLY A 198 9.85 6.03 -19.15
C GLY A 198 10.16 6.08 -20.65
N ARG A 199 11.27 6.68 -21.04
CA ARG A 199 11.78 6.75 -22.40
C ARG A 199 12.97 5.83 -22.56
N SER A 200 13.28 5.41 -23.77
CA SER A 200 14.55 4.75 -24.04
C SER A 200 15.72 5.63 -23.61
N GLY A 201 16.69 5.04 -22.90
CA GLY A 201 17.84 5.72 -22.33
C GLY A 201 17.61 6.27 -20.92
N ASP A 202 16.37 6.32 -20.40
CA ASP A 202 16.14 6.68 -19.02
C ASP A 202 16.61 5.58 -18.07
N VAL A 203 16.95 5.99 -16.83
CA VAL A 203 17.19 5.09 -15.70
C VAL A 203 16.07 5.26 -14.70
N LEU A 204 15.27 4.22 -14.51
CA LEU A 204 14.28 4.17 -13.44
C LEU A 204 14.94 3.69 -12.17
N THR A 205 14.65 4.36 -11.05
CA THR A 205 15.11 3.93 -9.72
C THR A 205 13.91 3.71 -8.82
N PHE A 206 13.82 2.52 -8.23
CA PHE A 206 12.79 2.16 -7.26
C PHE A 206 13.45 1.89 -5.91
N THR A 207 12.92 2.48 -4.84
CA THR A 207 13.42 2.26 -3.49
C THR A 207 12.25 2.00 -2.56
N VAL A 208 12.22 0.83 -1.95
CA VAL A 208 11.23 0.51 -0.90
C VAL A 208 11.73 1.11 0.41
N THR A 209 10.91 1.94 1.06
CA THR A 209 11.27 2.61 2.31
C THR A 209 10.16 2.51 3.36
N ARG A 210 10.47 2.76 4.65
CA ARG A 210 9.49 2.94 5.72
C ARG A 210 9.07 4.40 5.88
N ARG A 211 9.13 5.19 4.84
CA ARG A 211 8.69 6.61 4.80
C ARG A 211 7.27 6.77 4.23
N GLY A 212 6.46 5.73 4.26
CA GLY A 212 5.04 5.80 3.95
C GLY A 212 4.24 6.51 5.03
N PRO A 213 2.92 6.66 4.85
CA PRO A 213 2.07 7.31 5.83
C PRO A 213 2.00 6.53 7.14
N GLN A 214 1.70 7.22 8.23
CA GLN A 214 1.26 6.56 9.45
C GLN A 214 -0.17 6.06 9.24
N ARG A 215 -0.38 4.75 9.37
CA ARG A 215 -1.70 4.14 9.24
C ARG A 215 -2.24 3.70 10.59
N VAL A 216 -3.50 4.03 10.85
CA VAL A 216 -4.20 3.59 12.05
C VAL A 216 -4.47 2.07 11.97
N LYS A 217 -4.12 1.34 13.01
CA LYS A 217 -4.49 -0.04 13.24
C LYS A 217 -5.82 -0.04 14.00
N ILE A 218 -6.91 -0.33 13.29
CA ILE A 218 -8.28 -0.12 13.83
C ILE A 218 -8.51 -0.89 15.11
N ARG A 219 -8.17 -2.17 15.14
CA ARG A 219 -8.41 -3.02 16.31
C ARG A 219 -7.62 -2.53 17.51
N GLU A 220 -6.33 -2.35 17.34
CA GLU A 220 -5.41 -1.94 18.39
C GLU A 220 -5.74 -0.53 18.93
N ALA A 221 -6.18 0.38 18.06
CA ALA A 221 -6.63 1.70 18.48
C ALA A 221 -7.88 1.63 19.35
N LEU A 222 -8.83 0.76 19.00
CA LEU A 222 -10.04 0.56 19.80
C LEU A 222 -9.75 -0.18 21.11
N GLU A 223 -8.87 -1.18 21.11
CA GLU A 223 -8.43 -1.91 22.30
C GLU A 223 -7.73 -0.98 23.30
N GLU A 224 -6.84 -0.11 22.81
CA GLU A 224 -6.19 0.90 23.68
C GLU A 224 -7.19 1.94 24.19
N ALA A 225 -8.17 2.33 23.37
CA ALA A 225 -9.25 3.22 23.81
C ALA A 225 -10.09 2.59 24.92
N VAL A 226 -10.37 1.29 24.85
CA VAL A 226 -11.04 0.53 25.92
C VAL A 226 -10.17 0.54 27.17
N ALA A 227 -8.88 0.22 27.08
CA ALA A 227 -7.96 0.18 28.21
C ALA A 227 -7.87 1.54 28.93
N ARG A 228 -7.98 2.65 28.18
CA ARG A 228 -8.00 4.00 28.72
C ARG A 228 -9.39 4.52 29.14
N GLY A 229 -10.42 3.68 29.02
CA GLY A 229 -11.78 4.01 29.44
C GLY A 229 -12.49 5.04 28.53
N LEU A 230 -12.04 5.28 27.31
CA LEU A 230 -12.62 6.29 26.41
C LEU A 230 -14.09 6.03 26.04
N PHE A 231 -14.58 4.81 26.18
CA PHE A 231 -15.97 4.44 25.91
C PHE A 231 -16.86 4.40 27.16
N ARG A 232 -16.34 4.81 28.31
CA ARG A 232 -17.10 4.82 29.58
C ARG A 232 -17.59 6.22 29.88
N PHE A 233 -18.90 6.41 29.93
CA PHE A 233 -19.54 7.67 30.28
C PHE A 233 -20.28 7.53 31.61
N GLY A 234 -20.12 8.50 32.50
CA GLY A 234 -20.86 8.57 33.77
C GLY A 234 -20.40 7.56 34.83
N ALA A 235 -19.19 7.03 34.76
CA ALA A 235 -18.64 6.26 35.87
C ALA A 235 -18.38 7.19 37.06
N ASP A 236 -19.02 6.90 38.22
CA ASP A 236 -18.74 7.55 39.47
C ASP A 236 -17.22 7.43 39.76
N PRO A 237 -16.52 8.53 40.11
CA PRO A 237 -15.08 8.50 40.41
C PRO A 237 -14.70 7.51 41.52
N HIS A 238 -15.67 7.06 42.32
CA HIS A 238 -15.47 6.10 43.40
C HIS A 238 -15.58 4.62 43.02
N HIS A 239 -15.98 4.27 41.78
CA HIS A 239 -15.96 2.90 41.28
C HIS A 239 -14.62 2.60 40.55
N GLN A 240 -13.54 2.59 41.34
CA GLN A 240 -12.25 2.12 40.85
C GLN A 240 -12.24 0.59 40.74
N LYS A 241 -11.85 0.13 39.55
CA LYS A 241 -11.35 -1.23 39.27
C LYS A 241 -12.28 -2.38 39.62
N GLN A 242 -13.31 -2.60 38.82
CA GLN A 242 -13.67 -3.97 38.51
C GLN A 242 -12.78 -4.44 37.39
N GLU A 243 -11.95 -5.45 37.63
CA GLU A 243 -11.35 -6.25 36.60
C GLU A 243 -12.48 -6.80 35.69
N VAL A 244 -12.61 -6.28 34.51
CA VAL A 244 -13.56 -6.75 33.52
C VAL A 244 -12.81 -7.75 32.65
N PHE A 245 -12.92 -9.06 33.02
CA PHE A 245 -12.37 -10.27 32.40
C PHE A 245 -10.88 -10.52 32.53
#